data_4383ed5baca560db6dce7f6c3bd8624f
#
_entry.id   4383ed5baca560db6dce7f6c3bd8624f
#
_cell.length_a   1.000
_cell.length_b   1.000
_cell.length_c   1.000
_cell.angle_alpha   90.00
_cell.angle_beta   90.00
_cell.angle_gamma   90.00
#
_symmetry.space_group_name_H-M   'P 1'
#
loop_
_entity.id
_entity.type
_entity.pdbx_description
1 polymer ?
#
loop_
_entity_poly.entity_id
_entity_poly.type
_entity_poly.pdbx_seq_one_letter_code
_entity_poly.pdbx_strand_id
1 'polypeptide(L)'
;MSTKQQVREMLEQNAGTFVSGESLARRLCVSRNAVWRAIKALQEEGCSIQAVTNRGYRLEVSEGELTEQSIRRWLPDNGRKWDIMVFQSISSTNTVLKEMAENNAPEGTILIASEQTEGRGRMGRTFYSPRGDGVYLSMLLRPAFSPSESLCITTAAAVAVAEAIEFVTGQETKIKWVNDVYLNGRKLCGILTEASFDMESKRLAYAVPGIGINMRTPVGGYPEELRPIVTNVFEGVPYIPEKRDRIIAEVISRFWNFYEHLSEKPFLRGYQSRSLLDGMEVNVISGNEQRPATALEVDEDFRLHVRYPDGREDYLQSGEVSVKPR
;
A
#
# COMPACT_ATOMS: atom_id res chain seq x y z
N MET A 1 -15.47 -10.16 -20.99
CA MET A 1 -14.14 -10.75 -20.67
C MET A 1 -13.67 -11.69 -21.77
N SER A 2 -12.39 -11.67 -22.11
CA SER A 2 -11.83 -12.62 -23.09
C SER A 2 -11.70 -14.02 -22.47
N THR A 3 -11.75 -15.09 -23.30
CA THR A 3 -11.52 -16.46 -22.82
C THR A 3 -10.18 -16.60 -22.09
N LYS A 4 -9.13 -15.88 -22.53
CA LYS A 4 -7.81 -15.86 -21.89
C LYS A 4 -7.90 -15.34 -20.45
N GLN A 5 -8.63 -14.25 -20.23
CA GLN A 5 -8.79 -13.63 -18.92
C GLN A 5 -9.60 -14.53 -17.96
N GLN A 6 -10.66 -15.16 -18.46
CA GLN A 6 -11.47 -16.11 -17.68
C GLN A 6 -10.67 -17.37 -17.30
N VAL A 7 -9.85 -17.90 -18.21
CA VAL A 7 -8.95 -19.04 -17.92
C VAL A 7 -7.93 -18.67 -16.87
N ARG A 8 -7.34 -17.47 -16.95
CA ARG A 8 -6.41 -16.93 -15.96
C ARG A 8 -7.04 -16.88 -14.57
N GLU A 9 -8.20 -16.25 -14.43
CA GLU A 9 -8.93 -16.16 -13.16
C GLU A 9 -9.23 -17.52 -12.55
N MET A 10 -9.67 -18.49 -13.37
CA MET A 10 -9.92 -19.85 -12.88
C MET A 10 -8.66 -20.59 -12.44
N LEU A 11 -7.51 -20.36 -13.07
CA LEU A 11 -6.24 -20.94 -12.65
C LEU A 11 -5.72 -20.25 -11.38
N GLU A 12 -5.89 -18.94 -11.24
CA GLU A 12 -5.55 -18.18 -10.04
C GLU A 12 -6.38 -18.63 -8.83
N GLN A 13 -7.71 -18.82 -9.00
CA GLN A 13 -8.59 -19.37 -7.96
C GLN A 13 -8.22 -20.79 -7.51
N ASN A 14 -7.52 -21.55 -8.36
CA ASN A 14 -7.06 -22.90 -8.09
C ASN A 14 -5.52 -23.01 -8.11
N ALA A 15 -4.83 -21.92 -7.78
CA ALA A 15 -3.37 -21.84 -7.83
C ALA A 15 -2.71 -23.00 -7.05
N GLY A 16 -1.69 -23.59 -7.60
CA GLY A 16 -1.02 -24.77 -7.03
C GLY A 16 -1.75 -26.10 -7.24
N THR A 17 -3.00 -26.10 -7.73
CA THR A 17 -3.81 -27.31 -7.97
C THR A 17 -3.99 -27.55 -9.46
N PHE A 18 -3.97 -28.83 -9.88
CA PHE A 18 -4.26 -29.19 -11.27
C PHE A 18 -5.76 -29.06 -11.58
N VAL A 19 -6.09 -28.27 -12.59
CA VAL A 19 -7.44 -28.13 -13.15
C VAL A 19 -7.45 -28.75 -14.53
N SER A 20 -8.36 -29.72 -14.78
CA SER A 20 -8.42 -30.35 -16.09
C SER A 20 -8.90 -29.38 -17.17
N GLY A 21 -8.33 -29.48 -18.37
CA GLY A 21 -8.76 -28.66 -19.51
C GLY A 21 -10.24 -28.87 -19.88
N GLU A 22 -10.80 -30.02 -19.55
CA GLU A 22 -12.24 -30.31 -19.70
C GLU A 22 -13.07 -29.55 -18.66
N SER A 23 -12.63 -29.49 -17.42
CA SER A 23 -13.30 -28.71 -16.36
C SER A 23 -13.32 -27.21 -16.70
N LEU A 24 -12.17 -26.67 -17.15
CA LEU A 24 -12.07 -25.29 -17.62
C LEU A 24 -13.02 -25.03 -18.79
N ALA A 25 -12.99 -25.89 -19.81
CA ALA A 25 -13.85 -25.74 -20.99
C ALA A 25 -15.35 -25.75 -20.63
N ARG A 26 -15.77 -26.67 -19.74
CA ARG A 26 -17.14 -26.79 -19.27
C ARG A 26 -17.60 -25.58 -18.48
N ARG A 27 -16.81 -25.14 -17.50
CA ARG A 27 -17.17 -24.00 -16.64
C ARG A 27 -17.23 -22.68 -17.40
N LEU A 28 -16.36 -22.51 -18.40
CA LEU A 28 -16.29 -21.28 -19.21
C LEU A 28 -17.18 -21.34 -20.46
N CYS A 29 -17.89 -22.47 -20.71
CA CYS A 29 -18.70 -22.69 -21.90
C CYS A 29 -17.94 -22.49 -23.22
N VAL A 30 -16.66 -22.91 -23.27
CA VAL A 30 -15.77 -22.79 -24.44
C VAL A 30 -15.24 -24.18 -24.87
N SER A 31 -14.62 -24.25 -26.06
CA SER A 31 -14.00 -25.49 -26.50
C SER A 31 -12.66 -25.74 -25.79
N ARG A 32 -12.26 -27.01 -25.67
CA ARG A 32 -10.91 -27.38 -25.13
C ARG A 32 -9.78 -26.74 -25.92
N ASN A 33 -9.94 -26.54 -27.22
CA ASN A 33 -8.99 -25.82 -28.06
C ASN A 33 -8.88 -24.34 -27.69
N ALA A 34 -9.99 -23.69 -27.33
CA ALA A 34 -9.97 -22.32 -26.86
C ALA A 34 -9.23 -22.18 -25.51
N VAL A 35 -9.44 -23.14 -24.59
CA VAL A 35 -8.67 -23.22 -23.35
C VAL A 35 -7.19 -23.41 -23.63
N TRP A 36 -6.81 -24.34 -24.51
CA TRP A 36 -5.41 -24.57 -24.85
C TRP A 36 -4.73 -23.34 -25.45
N ARG A 37 -5.41 -22.61 -26.34
CA ARG A 37 -4.90 -21.35 -26.92
C ARG A 37 -4.73 -20.26 -25.85
N ALA A 38 -5.69 -20.17 -24.92
CA ALA A 38 -5.60 -19.24 -23.80
C ALA A 38 -4.41 -19.55 -22.88
N ILE A 39 -4.19 -20.84 -22.55
CA ILE A 39 -3.04 -21.30 -21.77
C ILE A 39 -1.72 -20.96 -22.48
N LYS A 40 -1.61 -21.20 -23.78
CA LYS A 40 -0.42 -20.85 -24.56
C LYS A 40 -0.13 -19.37 -24.53
N ALA A 41 -1.13 -18.54 -24.74
CA ALA A 41 -0.98 -17.08 -24.69
C ALA A 41 -0.56 -16.61 -23.29
N LEU A 42 -1.08 -17.21 -22.21
CA LEU A 42 -0.69 -16.89 -20.84
C LEU A 42 0.77 -17.31 -20.56
N GLN A 43 1.21 -18.46 -21.08
CA GLN A 43 2.62 -18.91 -20.98
C GLN A 43 3.56 -17.95 -21.73
N GLU A 44 3.18 -17.49 -22.91
CA GLU A 44 3.93 -16.51 -23.70
C GLU A 44 4.00 -15.14 -23.01
N GLU A 45 3.00 -14.78 -22.20
CA GLU A 45 2.98 -13.60 -21.32
C GLU A 45 3.77 -13.79 -20.01
N GLY A 46 4.44 -14.95 -19.83
CA GLY A 46 5.29 -15.22 -18.67
C GLY A 46 4.58 -15.89 -17.49
N CYS A 47 3.31 -16.31 -17.63
CA CYS A 47 2.67 -17.11 -16.59
C CYS A 47 3.27 -18.50 -16.50
N SER A 48 3.76 -18.89 -15.31
CA SER A 48 4.31 -20.23 -15.07
C SER A 48 3.18 -21.25 -14.97
N ILE A 49 2.71 -21.78 -16.11
CA ILE A 49 1.63 -22.78 -16.15
C ILE A 49 2.22 -24.13 -16.54
N GLN A 50 2.19 -25.07 -15.60
CA GLN A 50 2.54 -26.46 -15.85
C GLN A 50 1.37 -27.19 -16.53
N ALA A 51 1.67 -27.85 -17.65
CA ALA A 51 0.71 -28.72 -18.34
C ALA A 51 1.15 -30.18 -18.18
N VAL A 52 0.32 -31.03 -17.59
CA VAL A 52 0.58 -32.44 -17.40
C VAL A 52 -0.52 -33.27 -18.05
N THR A 53 -0.13 -34.19 -18.91
CA THR A 53 -1.07 -35.10 -19.60
C THR A 53 -1.92 -35.85 -18.58
N ASN A 54 -3.23 -35.90 -18.80
CA ASN A 54 -4.25 -36.50 -17.94
C ASN A 54 -4.48 -35.84 -16.57
N ARG A 55 -3.70 -34.82 -16.18
CA ARG A 55 -3.92 -34.03 -14.97
C ARG A 55 -4.45 -32.63 -15.26
N GLY A 56 -4.12 -32.07 -16.42
CA GLY A 56 -4.55 -30.75 -16.84
C GLY A 56 -3.48 -29.66 -16.63
N TYR A 57 -3.90 -28.49 -16.21
CA TYR A 57 -3.07 -27.29 -16.06
C TYR A 57 -3.01 -26.87 -14.60
N ARG A 58 -1.83 -26.50 -14.14
CA ARG A 58 -1.59 -25.95 -12.82
C ARG A 58 -0.83 -24.65 -12.97
N LEU A 59 -1.37 -23.56 -12.45
CA LEU A 59 -0.58 -22.37 -12.26
C LEU A 59 0.44 -22.65 -11.16
N GLU A 60 1.71 -22.63 -11.52
CA GLU A 60 2.79 -22.72 -10.55
C GLU A 60 2.83 -21.37 -9.81
N VAL A 61 2.46 -21.41 -8.55
CA VAL A 61 2.79 -20.32 -7.64
C VAL A 61 4.25 -20.55 -7.28
N SER A 62 5.13 -19.68 -7.73
CA SER A 62 6.50 -19.68 -7.21
C SER A 62 6.39 -19.52 -5.70
N GLU A 63 7.08 -20.36 -4.93
CA GLU A 63 7.09 -20.21 -3.47
C GLU A 63 7.40 -18.75 -3.14
N GLY A 64 6.44 -18.08 -2.49
CA GLY A 64 6.58 -16.67 -2.15
C GLY A 64 5.97 -15.66 -3.11
N GLU A 65 5.24 -16.06 -4.16
CA GLU A 65 4.51 -15.12 -5.01
C GLU A 65 3.37 -14.44 -4.21
N LEU A 66 3.23 -13.14 -4.44
CA LEU A 66 2.16 -12.35 -3.83
C LEU A 66 0.85 -12.64 -4.59
N THR A 67 -0.13 -13.18 -3.90
CA THR A 67 -1.46 -13.52 -4.45
C THR A 67 -2.56 -13.09 -3.50
N GLU A 68 -3.78 -12.92 -4.00
CA GLU A 68 -4.95 -12.66 -3.18
C GLU A 68 -5.12 -13.76 -2.10
N GLN A 69 -4.97 -15.02 -2.46
CA GLN A 69 -5.14 -16.15 -1.57
C GLN A 69 -4.08 -16.18 -0.46
N SER A 70 -2.82 -15.78 -0.76
CA SER A 70 -1.75 -15.72 0.22
C SER A 70 -1.98 -14.65 1.29
N ILE A 71 -2.70 -13.57 0.94
CA ILE A 71 -3.10 -12.49 1.86
C ILE A 71 -4.35 -12.89 2.64
N ARG A 72 -5.39 -13.40 1.96
CA ARG A 72 -6.68 -13.72 2.55
C ARG A 72 -6.59 -14.67 3.75
N ARG A 73 -5.66 -15.60 3.76
CA ARG A 73 -5.46 -16.53 4.88
C ARG A 73 -5.08 -15.86 6.21
N TRP A 74 -4.60 -14.59 6.15
CA TRP A 74 -4.21 -13.81 7.31
C TRP A 74 -5.26 -12.76 7.71
N LEU A 75 -6.25 -12.50 6.85
CA LEU A 75 -7.34 -11.59 7.17
C LEU A 75 -8.30 -12.21 8.19
N PRO A 76 -8.83 -11.41 9.12
CA PRO A 76 -9.78 -11.92 10.10
C PRO A 76 -11.10 -12.33 9.43
N ASP A 77 -11.67 -13.44 9.90
CA ASP A 77 -13.03 -13.86 9.52
C ASP A 77 -14.07 -13.11 10.38
N ASN A 78 -14.27 -11.84 10.03
CA ASN A 78 -15.20 -10.94 10.72
C ASN A 78 -16.47 -10.64 9.90
N GLY A 79 -16.75 -11.46 8.89
CA GLY A 79 -17.90 -11.30 7.97
C GLY A 79 -17.72 -10.20 6.93
N ARG A 80 -16.62 -9.45 6.93
CA ARG A 80 -16.33 -8.44 5.92
C ARG A 80 -15.87 -9.10 4.62
N LYS A 81 -16.51 -8.73 3.53
CA LYS A 81 -16.09 -9.14 2.19
C LYS A 81 -15.06 -8.14 1.67
N TRP A 82 -13.83 -8.60 1.50
CA TRP A 82 -12.75 -7.84 0.92
C TRP A 82 -12.73 -8.03 -0.60
N ASP A 83 -12.74 -6.93 -1.35
CA ASP A 83 -12.55 -6.95 -2.81
C ASP A 83 -11.07 -6.66 -3.13
N ILE A 84 -10.26 -7.69 -3.07
CA ILE A 84 -8.79 -7.60 -3.21
C ILE A 84 -8.39 -8.04 -4.62
N MET A 85 -7.67 -7.19 -5.32
CA MET A 85 -7.04 -7.50 -6.60
C MET A 85 -5.52 -7.37 -6.48
N VAL A 86 -4.79 -8.41 -6.90
CA VAL A 86 -3.33 -8.46 -6.86
C VAL A 86 -2.76 -8.44 -8.26
N PHE A 87 -1.79 -7.55 -8.50
CA PHE A 87 -1.13 -7.36 -9.77
C PHE A 87 0.37 -7.61 -9.64
N GLN A 88 0.96 -8.28 -10.62
CA GLN A 88 2.41 -8.40 -10.68
C GLN A 88 3.07 -7.09 -11.09
N SER A 89 2.46 -6.33 -11.99
CA SER A 89 2.88 -5.00 -12.42
C SER A 89 1.66 -4.16 -12.79
N ILE A 90 1.67 -2.88 -12.44
CA ILE A 90 0.64 -1.90 -12.73
C ILE A 90 1.29 -0.52 -12.91
N SER A 91 0.62 0.43 -13.56
CA SER A 91 1.13 1.81 -13.64
C SER A 91 1.27 2.43 -12.25
N SER A 92 0.15 2.58 -11.56
CA SER A 92 0.07 3.03 -10.17
C SER A 92 -1.23 2.52 -9.55
N THR A 93 -1.14 1.91 -8.37
CA THR A 93 -2.34 1.42 -7.65
C THR A 93 -3.31 2.57 -7.34
N ASN A 94 -2.80 3.76 -6.99
CA ASN A 94 -3.64 4.94 -6.79
C ASN A 94 -4.33 5.39 -8.07
N THR A 95 -3.59 5.50 -9.17
CA THR A 95 -4.14 5.98 -10.45
C THR A 95 -5.26 5.07 -10.94
N VAL A 96 -5.00 3.76 -10.98
CA VAL A 96 -5.99 2.79 -11.44
C VAL A 96 -7.20 2.74 -10.50
N LEU A 97 -6.97 2.81 -9.18
CA LEU A 97 -8.09 2.77 -8.23
C LEU A 97 -8.96 4.04 -8.27
N LYS A 98 -8.37 5.20 -8.60
CA LYS A 98 -9.14 6.43 -8.87
C LYS A 98 -10.02 6.29 -10.12
N GLU A 99 -9.48 5.75 -11.20
CA GLU A 99 -10.24 5.46 -12.42
C GLU A 99 -11.40 4.49 -12.13
N MET A 100 -11.16 3.46 -11.32
CA MET A 100 -12.21 2.55 -10.87
C MET A 100 -13.26 3.24 -9.99
N ALA A 101 -12.84 4.18 -9.11
CA ALA A 101 -13.75 4.94 -8.27
C ALA A 101 -14.70 5.84 -9.08
N GLU A 102 -14.18 6.46 -10.16
CA GLU A 102 -14.96 7.24 -11.13
C GLU A 102 -15.96 6.36 -11.91
N ASN A 103 -15.64 5.08 -12.09
CA ASN A 103 -16.52 4.07 -12.69
C ASN A 103 -17.34 3.30 -11.63
N ASN A 104 -17.60 3.91 -10.47
CA ASN A 104 -18.46 3.41 -9.39
C ASN A 104 -17.98 2.11 -8.74
N ALA A 105 -16.68 1.84 -8.68
CA ALA A 105 -16.19 0.76 -7.84
C ALA A 105 -16.65 0.95 -6.39
N PRO A 106 -16.99 -0.13 -5.67
CA PRO A 106 -17.48 -0.04 -4.30
C PRO A 106 -16.37 0.37 -3.32
N GLU A 107 -16.79 1.00 -2.22
CA GLU A 107 -15.91 1.19 -1.06
C GLU A 107 -15.36 -0.16 -0.58
N GLY A 108 -14.10 -0.20 -0.17
CA GLY A 108 -13.45 -1.43 0.24
C GLY A 108 -12.77 -2.20 -0.90
N THR A 109 -12.79 -1.67 -2.13
CA THR A 109 -11.94 -2.19 -3.21
C THR A 109 -10.47 -1.90 -2.89
N ILE A 110 -9.62 -2.92 -2.99
CA ILE A 110 -8.21 -2.88 -2.63
C ILE A 110 -7.36 -3.37 -3.81
N LEU A 111 -6.44 -2.54 -4.26
CA LEU A 111 -5.43 -2.93 -5.25
C LEU A 111 -4.08 -3.12 -4.56
N ILE A 112 -3.42 -4.23 -4.87
CA ILE A 112 -2.09 -4.56 -4.37
C ILE A 112 -1.20 -4.91 -5.55
N ALA A 113 0.01 -4.39 -5.60
CA ALA A 113 0.95 -4.66 -6.67
C ALA A 113 2.35 -5.02 -6.15
N SER A 114 3.05 -5.88 -6.91
CA SER A 114 4.46 -6.20 -6.68
C SER A 114 5.41 -5.21 -7.37
N GLU A 115 4.90 -4.42 -8.34
CA GLU A 115 5.63 -3.43 -9.09
C GLU A 115 4.71 -2.27 -9.49
N GLN A 116 5.24 -1.04 -9.47
CA GLN A 116 4.61 0.09 -10.14
C GLN A 116 5.58 0.72 -11.15
N THR A 117 5.12 0.87 -12.40
CA THR A 117 5.94 1.51 -13.45
C THR A 117 5.91 3.04 -13.38
N GLU A 118 4.89 3.60 -12.73
CA GLU A 118 4.67 5.04 -12.54
C GLU A 118 4.33 5.35 -11.08
N GLY A 119 5.11 4.77 -10.14
CA GLY A 119 4.91 4.99 -8.71
C GLY A 119 4.97 6.46 -8.33
N ARG A 120 4.01 6.94 -7.53
CA ARG A 120 3.83 8.36 -7.21
C ARG A 120 4.05 8.63 -5.73
N GLY A 121 4.74 9.74 -5.45
CA GLY A 121 4.88 10.33 -4.13
C GLY A 121 4.23 11.71 -4.06
N ARG A 122 4.31 12.36 -2.91
CA ARG A 122 3.81 13.71 -2.71
C ARG A 122 4.59 14.72 -3.54
N MET A 123 3.93 15.84 -3.88
CA MET A 123 4.53 16.98 -4.62
C MET A 123 5.14 16.58 -5.96
N GLY A 124 4.53 15.62 -6.67
CA GLY A 124 4.99 15.18 -7.99
C GLY A 124 6.25 14.31 -8.00
N ARG A 125 6.76 13.90 -6.83
CA ARG A 125 7.92 12.99 -6.76
C ARG A 125 7.54 11.59 -7.22
N THR A 126 8.52 10.87 -7.75
CA THR A 126 8.40 9.44 -8.04
C THR A 126 8.61 8.63 -6.76
N PHE A 127 7.81 7.58 -6.58
CA PHE A 127 8.07 6.56 -5.58
C PHE A 127 8.73 5.35 -6.25
N TYR A 128 9.97 5.04 -5.88
CA TYR A 128 10.71 3.91 -6.45
C TYR A 128 10.05 2.59 -6.08
N SER A 129 9.55 1.87 -7.08
CA SER A 129 8.63 0.75 -6.92
C SER A 129 9.06 -0.49 -7.70
N PRO A 130 10.27 -1.04 -7.44
CA PRO A 130 10.81 -2.17 -8.20
C PRO A 130 10.02 -3.45 -7.96
N ARG A 131 10.08 -4.35 -8.94
CA ARG A 131 9.36 -5.61 -8.93
C ARG A 131 9.85 -6.56 -7.82
N GLY A 132 8.90 -6.99 -6.97
CA GLY A 132 9.13 -8.03 -5.96
C GLY A 132 9.89 -7.59 -4.71
N ASP A 133 10.34 -6.33 -4.64
CA ASP A 133 11.13 -5.82 -3.52
C ASP A 133 10.33 -4.91 -2.59
N GLY A 134 9.13 -4.52 -3.02
CA GLY A 134 8.16 -3.75 -2.26
C GLY A 134 6.74 -4.32 -2.36
N VAL A 135 5.85 -3.72 -1.60
CA VAL A 135 4.39 -3.89 -1.70
C VAL A 135 3.76 -2.52 -1.87
N TYR A 136 2.92 -2.40 -2.87
CA TYR A 136 2.22 -1.17 -3.22
C TYR A 136 0.73 -1.44 -3.12
N LEU A 137 0.08 -0.79 -2.17
CA LEU A 137 -1.30 -1.06 -1.76
C LEU A 137 -2.10 0.24 -1.81
N SER A 138 -3.28 0.21 -2.41
CA SER A 138 -4.25 1.31 -2.35
C SER A 138 -5.63 0.79 -1.96
N MET A 139 -6.37 1.58 -1.20
CA MET A 139 -7.72 1.25 -0.74
C MET A 139 -8.70 2.34 -1.17
N LEU A 140 -9.88 1.95 -1.66
CA LEU A 140 -10.94 2.89 -2.02
C LEU A 140 -11.86 3.14 -0.84
N LEU A 141 -11.97 4.41 -0.48
CA LEU A 141 -12.82 4.91 0.60
C LEU A 141 -13.88 5.86 0.03
N ARG A 142 -15.08 5.84 0.63
CA ARG A 142 -16.15 6.79 0.33
C ARG A 142 -16.65 7.45 1.63
N PRO A 143 -15.79 8.28 2.23
CA PRO A 143 -16.07 8.82 3.54
C PRO A 143 -17.20 9.85 3.51
N ALA A 144 -18.04 9.84 4.54
CA ALA A 144 -19.14 10.79 4.70
C ALA A 144 -18.73 12.11 5.38
N PHE A 145 -17.43 12.41 5.47
CA PHE A 145 -16.90 13.55 6.23
C PHE A 145 -16.25 14.62 5.34
N SER A 146 -15.84 15.72 5.98
CA SER A 146 -15.31 16.89 5.33
C SER A 146 -13.86 16.72 4.85
N PRO A 147 -13.39 17.52 3.89
CA PRO A 147 -12.00 17.48 3.42
C PRO A 147 -10.95 17.70 4.51
N SER A 148 -11.29 18.42 5.60
CA SER A 148 -10.38 18.63 6.73
C SER A 148 -9.99 17.33 7.46
N GLU A 149 -10.81 16.29 7.34
CA GLU A 149 -10.57 14.98 7.95
C GLU A 149 -9.69 14.06 7.08
N SER A 150 -9.32 14.50 5.88
CA SER A 150 -8.42 13.73 4.99
C SER A 150 -7.04 13.45 5.61
N LEU A 151 -6.59 14.33 6.51
CA LEU A 151 -5.36 14.13 7.27
C LEU A 151 -5.44 12.91 8.18
N CYS A 152 -6.62 12.66 8.77
CA CYS A 152 -6.87 11.48 9.61
C CYS A 152 -6.73 10.18 8.84
N ILE A 153 -7.09 10.14 7.54
CA ILE A 153 -6.91 8.95 6.69
C ILE A 153 -5.42 8.62 6.55
N THR A 154 -4.59 9.63 6.27
CA THR A 154 -3.15 9.45 6.10
C THR A 154 -2.48 8.99 7.40
N THR A 155 -2.84 9.60 8.52
CA THR A 155 -2.26 9.29 9.84
C THR A 155 -2.73 7.95 10.37
N ALA A 156 -4.00 7.57 10.13
CA ALA A 156 -4.51 6.22 10.40
C ALA A 156 -3.75 5.15 9.61
N ALA A 157 -3.48 5.41 8.31
CA ALA A 157 -2.69 4.49 7.49
C ALA A 157 -1.25 4.37 8.00
N ALA A 158 -0.62 5.47 8.45
CA ALA A 158 0.72 5.44 9.00
C ALA A 158 0.81 4.58 10.28
N VAL A 159 -0.16 4.72 11.19
CA VAL A 159 -0.23 3.90 12.41
C VAL A 159 -0.53 2.44 12.07
N ALA A 160 -1.45 2.18 11.15
CA ALA A 160 -1.76 0.81 10.72
C ALA A 160 -0.53 0.08 10.16
N VAL A 161 0.28 0.78 9.34
CA VAL A 161 1.55 0.23 8.82
C VAL A 161 2.55 0.00 9.94
N ALA A 162 2.75 0.99 10.82
CA ALA A 162 3.69 0.91 11.92
C ALA A 162 3.37 -0.29 12.82
N GLU A 163 2.13 -0.37 13.31
CA GLU A 163 1.68 -1.48 14.17
C GLU A 163 1.72 -2.85 13.49
N ALA A 164 1.40 -2.93 12.19
CA ALA A 164 1.47 -4.18 11.44
C ALA A 164 2.91 -4.71 11.36
N ILE A 165 3.87 -3.82 11.07
CA ILE A 165 5.29 -4.17 11.01
C ILE A 165 5.80 -4.59 12.38
N GLU A 166 5.53 -3.81 13.43
CA GLU A 166 5.92 -4.11 14.81
C GLU A 166 5.36 -5.46 15.27
N PHE A 167 4.07 -5.73 14.98
CA PHE A 167 3.40 -6.97 15.36
C PHE A 167 4.01 -8.20 14.70
N VAL A 168 4.36 -8.10 13.41
CA VAL A 168 4.87 -9.26 12.64
C VAL A 168 6.37 -9.46 12.82
N THR A 169 7.13 -8.39 13.02
CA THR A 169 8.59 -8.43 13.03
C THR A 169 9.23 -8.20 14.39
N GLY A 170 8.52 -7.57 15.33
CA GLY A 170 9.06 -7.12 16.61
C GLY A 170 9.96 -5.89 16.51
N GLN A 171 10.07 -5.24 15.34
CA GLN A 171 10.91 -4.08 15.12
C GLN A 171 10.14 -2.80 15.43
N GLU A 172 10.68 -1.92 16.27
CA GLU A 172 10.08 -0.62 16.57
C GLU A 172 10.17 0.34 15.38
N THR A 173 9.06 0.99 15.07
CA THR A 173 8.96 1.97 14.00
C THR A 173 8.74 3.38 14.54
N LYS A 174 9.05 4.39 13.72
CA LYS A 174 8.74 5.79 13.98
C LYS A 174 7.97 6.38 12.81
N ILE A 175 7.22 7.44 13.07
CA ILE A 175 6.45 8.15 12.04
C ILE A 175 7.03 9.55 11.90
N LYS A 176 7.56 9.85 10.72
CA LYS A 176 7.90 11.22 10.35
C LYS A 176 6.67 11.90 9.80
N TRP A 177 6.27 12.95 10.45
CA TRP A 177 5.10 13.75 10.09
C TRP A 177 5.14 14.14 8.60
N VAL A 178 4.12 13.85 7.84
CA VAL A 178 2.79 13.39 8.25
C VAL A 178 2.54 11.95 7.80
N ASN A 179 3.35 11.40 6.88
CA ASN A 179 2.99 10.28 6.00
C ASN A 179 4.09 9.25 5.78
N ASP A 180 5.22 9.35 6.49
CA ASP A 180 6.34 8.45 6.26
C ASP A 180 6.62 7.60 7.49
N VAL A 181 6.71 6.28 7.32
CA VAL A 181 7.13 5.35 8.38
C VAL A 181 8.62 5.08 8.26
N TYR A 182 9.31 5.13 9.38
CA TYR A 182 10.77 4.99 9.50
C TYR A 182 11.12 3.76 10.34
N LEU A 183 12.22 3.15 9.99
CA LEU A 183 12.85 2.08 10.73
C LEU A 183 14.34 2.40 10.83
N ASN A 184 14.92 2.37 12.04
CA ASN A 184 16.34 2.66 12.27
C ASN A 184 16.82 4.00 11.64
N GLY A 185 15.98 5.04 11.72
CA GLY A 185 16.30 6.39 11.21
C GLY A 185 16.20 6.55 9.69
N ARG A 186 15.77 5.51 8.94
CA ARG A 186 15.60 5.55 7.48
C ARG A 186 14.16 5.24 7.08
N LYS A 187 13.73 5.80 5.95
CA LYS A 187 12.36 5.66 5.45
C LYS A 187 12.10 4.23 4.98
N LEU A 188 11.09 3.61 5.56
CA LEU A 188 10.61 2.28 5.28
C LEU A 188 9.38 2.29 4.38
N CYS A 189 8.46 3.24 4.63
CA CYS A 189 7.19 3.33 3.93
C CYS A 189 6.85 4.79 3.65
N GLY A 190 6.18 5.03 2.52
CA GLY A 190 5.56 6.30 2.18
C GLY A 190 4.08 6.12 1.90
N ILE A 191 3.27 7.08 2.35
CA ILE A 191 1.82 7.08 2.17
C ILE A 191 1.42 8.31 1.36
N LEU A 192 0.56 8.11 0.37
CA LEU A 192 -0.01 9.15 -0.48
C LEU A 192 -1.53 9.02 -0.52
N THR A 193 -2.23 9.85 0.22
CA THR A 193 -3.69 9.93 0.13
C THR A 193 -4.08 10.93 -0.95
N GLU A 194 -4.76 10.45 -1.98
CA GLU A 194 -5.38 11.29 -3.01
C GLU A 194 -6.91 11.23 -2.84
N ALA A 195 -7.59 12.35 -3.06
CA ALA A 195 -9.03 12.45 -2.87
C ALA A 195 -9.67 13.26 -3.99
N SER A 196 -10.92 12.96 -4.29
CA SER A 196 -11.78 13.76 -5.14
C SER A 196 -12.84 14.45 -4.29
N PHE A 197 -13.10 15.72 -4.62
CA PHE A 197 -14.06 16.55 -3.92
C PHE A 197 -15.26 16.82 -4.80
N ASP A 198 -16.45 16.55 -4.29
CA ASP A 198 -17.71 16.90 -4.93
C ASP A 198 -18.12 18.31 -4.52
N MET A 199 -18.10 19.23 -5.49
CA MET A 199 -18.42 20.64 -5.28
C MET A 199 -19.89 20.87 -4.91
N GLU A 200 -20.80 20.00 -5.35
CA GLU A 200 -22.23 20.15 -5.09
C GLU A 200 -22.58 19.73 -3.65
N SER A 201 -22.15 18.56 -3.25
CA SER A 201 -22.38 18.03 -1.89
C SER A 201 -21.44 18.62 -0.83
N LYS A 202 -20.35 19.28 -1.24
CA LYS A 202 -19.24 19.75 -0.38
C LYS A 202 -18.61 18.64 0.46
N ARG A 203 -18.56 17.41 -0.07
CA ARG A 203 -18.00 16.22 0.59
C ARG A 203 -16.92 15.58 -0.28
N LEU A 204 -16.17 14.70 0.32
CA LEU A 204 -15.28 13.83 -0.44
C LEU A 204 -16.12 12.83 -1.25
N ALA A 205 -15.97 12.83 -2.57
CA ALA A 205 -16.58 11.81 -3.43
C ALA A 205 -15.93 10.45 -3.20
N TYR A 206 -14.61 10.46 -3.05
CA TYR A 206 -13.82 9.31 -2.65
C TYR A 206 -12.44 9.75 -2.13
N ALA A 207 -11.76 8.85 -1.40
CA ALA A 207 -10.36 8.98 -1.05
C ALA A 207 -9.62 7.66 -1.33
N VAL A 208 -8.37 7.77 -1.74
CA VAL A 208 -7.50 6.62 -2.06
C VAL A 208 -6.17 6.80 -1.31
N PRO A 209 -6.04 6.25 -0.10
CA PRO A 209 -4.74 6.12 0.55
C PRO A 209 -3.91 5.04 -0.16
N GLY A 210 -2.79 5.47 -0.76
CA GLY A 210 -1.78 4.60 -1.32
C GLY A 210 -0.62 4.43 -0.36
N ILE A 211 -0.18 3.20 -0.16
CA ILE A 211 0.83 2.80 0.80
C ILE A 211 1.92 2.03 0.06
N GLY A 212 3.14 2.56 0.03
CA GLY A 212 4.31 1.88 -0.51
C GLY A 212 5.24 1.43 0.60
N ILE A 213 5.44 0.12 0.77
CA ILE A 213 6.29 -0.46 1.80
C ILE A 213 7.48 -1.15 1.14
N ASN A 214 8.69 -0.77 1.51
CA ASN A 214 9.90 -1.46 1.09
C ASN A 214 10.03 -2.76 1.89
N MET A 215 9.99 -3.91 1.22
CA MET A 215 10.05 -5.21 1.89
C MET A 215 11.46 -5.75 1.98
N ARG A 216 12.24 -5.66 0.91
CA ARG A 216 13.64 -6.10 0.87
C ARG A 216 14.50 -5.20 -0.02
N THR A 217 15.80 -5.34 0.08
CA THR A 217 16.71 -4.62 -0.79
C THR A 217 16.64 -5.16 -2.22
N PRO A 218 16.45 -4.29 -3.23
CA PRO A 218 16.42 -4.69 -4.63
C PRO A 218 17.72 -5.40 -5.07
N VAL A 219 17.59 -6.27 -6.03
CA VAL A 219 18.77 -6.88 -6.69
C VAL A 219 19.60 -5.77 -7.33
N GLY A 220 20.85 -5.63 -6.94
CA GLY A 220 21.73 -4.50 -7.31
C GLY A 220 21.68 -3.31 -6.35
N GLY A 221 20.83 -3.36 -5.31
CA GLY A 221 20.70 -2.32 -4.30
C GLY A 221 19.72 -1.20 -4.71
N TYR A 222 19.54 -0.26 -3.80
CA TYR A 222 18.79 0.97 -4.10
C TYR A 222 19.63 1.91 -4.99
N PRO A 223 18.99 2.79 -5.80
CA PRO A 223 19.65 3.91 -6.44
C PRO A 223 20.52 4.70 -5.47
N GLU A 224 21.63 5.25 -5.94
CA GLU A 224 22.65 5.87 -5.08
C GLU A 224 22.06 6.98 -4.19
N GLU A 225 21.18 7.80 -4.75
CA GLU A 225 20.49 8.88 -4.04
C GLU A 225 19.50 8.40 -2.96
N LEU A 226 18.99 7.15 -3.08
CA LEU A 226 18.04 6.58 -2.12
C LEU A 226 18.74 5.79 -0.99
N ARG A 227 19.94 5.25 -1.21
CA ARG A 227 20.65 4.39 -0.24
C ARG A 227 20.79 4.99 1.16
N PRO A 228 21.12 6.29 1.33
CA PRO A 228 21.28 6.86 2.66
C PRO A 228 19.95 7.13 3.38
N ILE A 229 18.82 7.16 2.65
CA ILE A 229 17.55 7.65 3.19
C ILE A 229 16.47 6.59 3.29
N VAL A 230 16.63 5.43 2.61
CA VAL A 230 15.63 4.35 2.64
C VAL A 230 16.14 3.09 3.33
N THR A 231 15.22 2.31 3.87
CA THR A 231 15.43 0.97 4.41
C THR A 231 14.28 0.06 3.98
N ASN A 232 14.26 -1.17 4.46
CA ASN A 232 13.20 -2.13 4.20
C ASN A 232 12.95 -3.01 5.44
N VAL A 233 11.79 -3.71 5.43
CA VAL A 233 11.34 -4.54 6.56
C VAL A 233 12.32 -5.67 6.90
N PHE A 234 12.95 -6.26 5.88
CA PHE A 234 13.82 -7.43 6.05
C PHE A 234 15.31 -7.07 5.88
N GLU A 235 15.70 -5.82 6.20
CA GLU A 235 17.11 -5.43 6.15
C GLU A 235 17.94 -6.22 7.16
N GLY A 236 18.96 -6.91 6.65
CA GLY A 236 19.86 -7.72 7.48
C GLY A 236 19.27 -9.04 8.01
N VAL A 237 18.04 -9.39 7.62
CA VAL A 237 17.40 -10.66 7.99
C VAL A 237 16.82 -11.36 6.75
N PRO A 238 16.62 -12.68 6.77
CA PRO A 238 16.02 -13.39 5.65
C PRO A 238 14.63 -12.87 5.31
N TYR A 239 14.39 -12.65 4.02
CA TYR A 239 13.06 -12.35 3.51
C TYR A 239 12.14 -13.57 3.61
N ILE A 240 10.98 -13.37 4.26
CA ILE A 240 9.99 -14.43 4.47
C ILE A 240 8.66 -14.00 3.85
N PRO A 241 8.25 -14.60 2.73
CA PRO A 241 7.01 -14.23 2.01
C PRO A 241 5.76 -14.27 2.88
N GLU A 242 5.63 -15.24 3.78
CA GLU A 242 4.50 -15.35 4.69
C GLU A 242 4.40 -14.15 5.65
N LYS A 243 5.53 -13.63 6.12
CA LYS A 243 5.55 -12.42 6.94
C LYS A 243 5.13 -11.18 6.14
N ARG A 244 5.56 -11.07 4.87
CA ARG A 244 5.09 -10.04 3.95
C ARG A 244 3.57 -10.07 3.82
N ASP A 245 3.01 -11.25 3.51
CA ASP A 245 1.57 -11.43 3.29
C ASP A 245 0.77 -11.11 4.57
N ARG A 246 1.32 -11.51 5.73
CA ARG A 246 0.74 -11.17 7.04
C ARG A 246 0.81 -9.67 7.33
N ILE A 247 1.90 -8.98 7.01
CA ILE A 247 2.00 -7.51 7.15
C ILE A 247 0.90 -6.84 6.32
N ILE A 248 0.71 -7.27 5.07
CA ILE A 248 -0.34 -6.70 4.20
C ILE A 248 -1.72 -6.88 4.84
N ALA A 249 -2.05 -8.08 5.30
CA ALA A 249 -3.33 -8.37 5.92
C ALA A 249 -3.54 -7.56 7.22
N GLU A 250 -2.51 -7.44 8.05
CA GLU A 250 -2.55 -6.62 9.27
C GLU A 250 -2.74 -5.13 8.96
N VAL A 251 -2.07 -4.60 7.93
CA VAL A 251 -2.26 -3.21 7.48
C VAL A 251 -3.71 -2.98 7.06
N ILE A 252 -4.27 -3.85 6.23
CA ILE A 252 -5.65 -3.76 5.77
C ILE A 252 -6.61 -3.80 6.96
N SER A 253 -6.47 -4.79 7.83
CA SER A 253 -7.36 -4.99 8.97
C SER A 253 -7.32 -3.83 9.97
N ARG A 254 -6.13 -3.38 10.36
CA ARG A 254 -5.94 -2.27 11.32
C ARG A 254 -6.41 -0.95 10.74
N PHE A 255 -6.02 -0.66 9.49
CA PHE A 255 -6.47 0.56 8.83
C PHE A 255 -7.99 0.64 8.77
N TRP A 256 -8.65 -0.46 8.41
CA TRP A 256 -10.10 -0.49 8.29
C TRP A 256 -10.81 -0.30 9.64
N ASN A 257 -10.27 -0.91 10.70
CA ASN A 257 -10.77 -0.69 12.05
C ASN A 257 -10.64 0.79 12.49
N PHE A 258 -9.52 1.45 12.13
CA PHE A 258 -9.35 2.88 12.38
C PHE A 258 -10.30 3.73 11.53
N TYR A 259 -10.51 3.35 10.27
CA TYR A 259 -11.37 4.07 9.35
C TYR A 259 -12.84 4.05 9.78
N GLU A 260 -13.34 2.94 10.29
CA GLU A 260 -14.71 2.83 10.83
C GLU A 260 -14.95 3.75 12.05
N HIS A 261 -13.89 4.09 12.77
CA HIS A 261 -13.91 4.95 13.97
C HIS A 261 -13.07 6.22 13.79
N LEU A 262 -12.96 6.72 12.55
CA LEU A 262 -12.02 7.78 12.20
C LEU A 262 -12.24 9.07 13.01
N SER A 263 -13.49 9.44 13.26
CA SER A 263 -13.87 10.63 14.05
C SER A 263 -13.46 10.54 15.53
N GLU A 264 -13.37 9.33 16.08
CA GLU A 264 -12.93 9.06 17.45
C GLU A 264 -11.40 9.10 17.59
N LYS A 265 -10.69 9.05 16.45
CA LYS A 265 -9.22 9.08 16.36
C LYS A 265 -8.53 8.03 17.26
N PRO A 266 -8.95 6.74 17.27
CA PRO A 266 -8.38 5.73 18.18
C PRO A 266 -6.88 5.51 17.98
N PHE A 267 -6.35 5.90 16.82
CA PHE A 267 -4.93 5.81 16.45
C PHE A 267 -4.10 7.04 16.89
N LEU A 268 -4.69 8.09 17.47
CA LEU A 268 -3.98 9.32 17.84
C LEU A 268 -2.79 9.06 18.77
N ARG A 269 -3.01 8.33 19.85
CA ARG A 269 -1.92 7.98 20.79
C ARG A 269 -0.84 7.13 20.13
N GLY A 270 -1.25 6.21 19.25
CA GLY A 270 -0.34 5.39 18.45
C GLY A 270 0.54 6.22 17.52
N TYR A 271 -0.02 7.30 16.94
CA TYR A 271 0.73 8.23 16.10
C TYR A 271 1.70 9.06 16.93
N GLN A 272 1.24 9.71 18.01
CA GLN A 272 2.04 10.59 18.87
C GLN A 272 3.22 9.85 19.49
N SER A 273 3.01 8.63 20.02
CA SER A 273 4.08 7.84 20.64
C SER A 273 5.18 7.41 19.66
N ARG A 274 4.88 7.41 18.37
CA ARG A 274 5.82 7.08 17.28
C ARG A 274 6.38 8.31 16.59
N SER A 275 6.03 9.53 17.01
CA SER A 275 6.54 10.75 16.38
C SER A 275 8.07 10.73 16.34
N LEU A 276 8.63 10.97 15.15
CA LEU A 276 10.07 11.04 14.93
C LEU A 276 10.64 12.43 15.20
N LEU A 277 9.79 13.46 15.10
CA LEU A 277 10.25 14.85 15.03
C LEU A 277 10.26 15.58 16.37
N ASP A 278 9.64 15.02 17.41
CA ASP A 278 9.47 15.68 18.70
C ASP A 278 10.81 16.13 19.30
N GLY A 279 10.92 17.42 19.58
CA GLY A 279 12.13 18.06 20.08
C GLY A 279 13.24 18.27 19.04
N MET A 280 13.03 17.91 17.77
CA MET A 280 14.08 18.02 16.74
C MET A 280 14.11 19.38 16.05
N GLU A 281 15.31 19.81 15.71
CA GLU A 281 15.51 20.92 14.79
C GLU A 281 15.17 20.50 13.37
N VAL A 282 14.27 21.26 12.73
CA VAL A 282 13.74 20.98 11.40
C VAL A 282 13.79 22.22 10.51
N ASN A 283 13.66 22.02 9.21
CA ASN A 283 13.29 23.08 8.29
C ASN A 283 11.86 22.87 7.82
N VAL A 284 11.00 23.84 8.05
CA VAL A 284 9.64 23.88 7.49
C VAL A 284 9.76 24.36 6.05
N ILE A 285 9.26 23.54 5.11
CA ILE A 285 9.33 23.80 3.67
C ILE A 285 7.93 24.21 3.19
N SER A 286 7.81 25.43 2.67
CA SER A 286 6.59 25.96 2.07
C SER A 286 6.90 26.56 0.71
N GLY A 287 6.52 25.86 -0.37
CA GLY A 287 6.96 26.20 -1.73
C GLY A 287 8.48 26.20 -1.84
N ASN A 288 9.07 27.33 -2.21
CA ASN A 288 10.54 27.49 -2.32
C ASN A 288 11.20 28.02 -1.04
N GLU A 289 10.43 28.34 0.00
CA GLU A 289 10.96 28.83 1.24
C GLU A 289 11.27 27.69 2.22
N GLN A 290 12.41 27.81 2.91
CA GLN A 290 12.80 26.94 4.01
C GLN A 290 13.02 27.80 5.26
N ARG A 291 12.29 27.49 6.33
CA ARG A 291 12.39 28.20 7.60
C ARG A 291 12.83 27.24 8.70
N PRO A 292 13.94 27.55 9.42
CA PRO A 292 14.33 26.75 10.57
C PRO A 292 13.27 26.84 11.67
N ALA A 293 13.00 25.73 12.34
CA ALA A 293 12.10 25.64 13.48
C ALA A 293 12.48 24.45 14.37
N THR A 294 11.95 24.43 15.59
CA THR A 294 11.96 23.25 16.46
C THR A 294 10.58 22.60 16.38
N ALA A 295 10.50 21.33 16.00
CA ALA A 295 9.28 20.56 16.09
C ALA A 295 9.04 20.21 17.57
N LEU A 296 7.85 20.54 18.08
CA LEU A 296 7.52 20.34 19.50
C LEU A 296 6.78 19.03 19.70
N GLU A 297 5.61 18.90 19.09
CA GLU A 297 4.73 17.72 19.20
C GLU A 297 3.76 17.65 18.02
N VAL A 298 3.02 16.56 17.91
CA VAL A 298 1.86 16.45 17.05
C VAL A 298 0.61 16.55 17.91
N ASP A 299 -0.25 17.52 17.61
CA ASP A 299 -1.46 17.78 18.39
C ASP A 299 -2.60 16.77 18.12
N GLU A 300 -3.73 16.97 18.78
CA GLU A 300 -4.92 16.11 18.64
C GLU A 300 -5.61 16.19 17.26
N ASP A 301 -5.28 17.18 16.45
CA ASP A 301 -5.72 17.31 15.05
C ASP A 301 -4.65 16.87 14.05
N PHE A 302 -3.61 16.16 14.52
CA PHE A 302 -2.45 15.70 13.75
C PHE A 302 -1.66 16.82 13.10
N ARG A 303 -1.77 18.06 13.58
CA ARG A 303 -0.95 19.18 13.13
C ARG A 303 0.41 19.11 13.81
N LEU A 304 1.46 19.45 13.08
CA LEU A 304 2.80 19.55 13.67
C LEU A 304 2.95 20.92 14.32
N HIS A 305 3.07 20.96 15.63
CA HIS A 305 3.37 22.15 16.40
C HIS A 305 4.87 22.46 16.28
N VAL A 306 5.19 23.65 15.80
CA VAL A 306 6.58 24.10 15.60
C VAL A 306 6.80 25.44 16.25
N ARG A 307 8.05 25.67 16.71
CA ARG A 307 8.49 26.97 17.24
C ARG A 307 9.63 27.49 16.38
N TYR A 308 9.48 28.72 15.89
CA TYR A 308 10.51 29.42 15.12
C TYR A 308 11.54 30.10 16.04
N PRO A 309 12.74 30.46 15.52
CA PRO A 309 13.81 31.11 16.32
C PRO A 309 13.43 32.48 16.94
N ASP A 310 12.45 33.15 16.36
CA ASP A 310 11.90 34.42 16.87
C ASP A 310 10.84 34.23 17.99
N GLY A 311 10.62 32.96 18.42
CA GLY A 311 9.66 32.61 19.46
C GLY A 311 8.23 32.41 18.99
N ARG A 312 7.90 32.69 17.72
CA ARG A 312 6.57 32.38 17.17
C ARG A 312 6.34 30.88 17.10
N GLU A 313 5.11 30.49 17.34
CA GLU A 313 4.65 29.10 17.19
C GLU A 313 3.60 29.00 16.08
N ASP A 314 3.57 27.84 15.43
CA ASP A 314 2.61 27.56 14.35
C ASP A 314 2.18 26.09 14.40
N TYR A 315 0.99 25.81 13.88
CA TYR A 315 0.39 24.47 13.78
C TYR A 315 0.21 24.09 12.31
N LEU A 316 1.15 23.34 11.79
CA LEU A 316 1.19 22.95 10.38
C LEU A 316 0.18 21.87 10.08
N GLN A 317 -0.76 22.15 9.17
CA GLN A 317 -1.77 21.19 8.70
C GLN A 317 -1.30 20.41 7.47
N SER A 318 -0.38 20.97 6.71
CA SER A 318 0.18 20.41 5.48
C SER A 318 1.61 20.94 5.29
N GLY A 319 2.31 20.37 4.34
CA GLY A 319 3.67 20.81 4.00
C GLY A 319 4.67 19.67 4.09
N GLU A 320 5.92 20.04 4.07
CA GLU A 320 7.06 19.16 4.23
C GLU A 320 7.98 19.68 5.30
N VAL A 321 8.52 18.80 6.11
CA VAL A 321 9.57 19.13 7.05
C VAL A 321 10.79 18.25 6.77
N SER A 322 11.96 18.84 6.76
CA SER A 322 13.24 18.12 6.70
C SER A 322 13.97 18.25 8.01
N VAL A 323 14.57 17.16 8.49
CA VAL A 323 15.45 17.18 9.66
C VAL A 323 16.76 17.86 9.25
N LYS A 324 17.26 18.79 10.07
CA LYS A 324 18.59 19.38 9.84
C LYS A 324 19.63 18.28 10.01
N PRO A 325 20.60 18.15 9.09
CA PRO A 325 21.77 17.33 9.33
C PRO A 325 22.48 17.83 10.59
N ARG A 326 22.88 16.89 11.46
CA ARG A 326 23.73 17.21 12.62
C ARG A 326 25.16 17.45 12.18
#